data_9d955fb730795b2908524ad976dec79e
#
_entry.id   9d955fb730795b2908524ad976dec79e
#
_cell.length_a   1.000
_cell.length_b   1.000
_cell.length_c   1.000
_cell.angle_alpha   90.00
_cell.angle_beta   90.00
_cell.angle_gamma   90.00
#
_symmetry.space_group_name_H-M   'P 1'
#
loop_
_entity.id
_entity.type
_entity.pdbx_description
1 polymer ?
#
loop_
_entity_poly.entity_id
_entity_poly.type
_entity_poly.pdbx_seq_one_letter_code
_entity_poly.pdbx_strand_id
1 'polypeptide(L)'
;ERGMVFQQGALFEWLTVAENVNFGLRMKKEDPTKTAKKVEEWLDIVGLQGFGNTPTYQLSGGMQQRVALARCLINDPDIILMDEPLGALDALTREKMQGLVLKIWKETGKTIILITHSVEEALLLGERVYVMAPRPGRIHKEYNLPFASMGLNHDLREIKNNKEFVSKREEILTMIWD
;
A
#
# COMPACT_ATOMS: atom_id res chain seq x y z
N GLU A 1 9.66 -3.14 -14.60
CA GLU A 1 9.94 -3.92 -13.38
C GLU A 1 8.68 -4.08 -12.52
N ARG A 2 8.66 -5.10 -11.63
CA ARG A 2 7.53 -5.36 -10.73
C ARG A 2 8.00 -5.31 -9.29
N GLY A 3 7.27 -4.60 -8.43
CA GLY A 3 7.46 -4.57 -6.99
C GLY A 3 6.37 -5.35 -6.29
N MET A 4 6.65 -5.88 -5.10
CA MET A 4 5.66 -6.59 -4.29
C MET A 4 5.74 -6.17 -2.83
N VAL A 5 4.57 -5.93 -2.25
CA VAL A 5 4.38 -5.64 -0.83
C VAL A 5 3.48 -6.73 -0.25
N PHE A 6 3.97 -7.47 0.72
CA PHE A 6 3.27 -8.58 1.37
C PHE A 6 2.49 -8.10 2.60
N GLN A 7 1.52 -8.89 3.02
CA GLN A 7 0.72 -8.68 4.23
C GLN A 7 1.57 -8.52 5.50
N GLN A 8 2.55 -9.40 5.68
CA GLN A 8 3.59 -9.21 6.69
C GLN A 8 4.78 -8.60 5.97
N GLY A 9 5.24 -7.43 6.35
CA GLY A 9 6.25 -6.61 5.66
C GLY A 9 7.47 -7.35 5.09
N ALA A 10 7.66 -8.64 5.42
CA ALA A 10 8.72 -9.53 4.94
C ALA A 10 10.10 -8.82 4.95
N LEU A 11 10.38 -8.11 6.05
CA LEU A 11 11.64 -7.38 6.21
C LEU A 11 12.76 -8.34 6.58
N PHE A 12 13.98 -7.99 6.23
CA PHE A 12 15.17 -8.66 6.70
C PHE A 12 15.43 -8.24 8.15
N GLU A 13 15.17 -9.13 9.11
CA GLU A 13 15.23 -8.83 10.55
C GLU A 13 16.64 -8.46 11.04
N TRP A 14 17.67 -8.96 10.34
CA TRP A 14 19.08 -8.69 10.63
C TRP A 14 19.61 -7.38 10.03
N LEU A 15 18.76 -6.64 9.31
CA LEU A 15 19.10 -5.35 8.71
C LEU A 15 18.35 -4.22 9.42
N THR A 16 18.95 -3.03 9.41
CA THR A 16 18.29 -1.81 9.82
C THR A 16 17.21 -1.37 8.83
N VAL A 17 16.43 -0.37 9.19
CA VAL A 17 15.44 0.26 8.31
C VAL A 17 16.07 0.74 7.01
N ALA A 18 17.13 1.53 7.09
CA ALA A 18 17.80 2.06 5.91
C ALA A 18 18.41 0.95 5.03
N GLU A 19 19.00 -0.07 5.64
CA GLU A 19 19.54 -1.21 4.91
C GLU A 19 18.46 -2.03 4.21
N ASN A 20 17.29 -2.21 4.84
CA ASN A 20 16.13 -2.84 4.20
C ASN A 20 15.68 -2.04 2.97
N VAL A 21 15.49 -0.73 3.11
CA VAL A 21 15.06 0.13 2.00
C VAL A 21 16.09 0.11 0.88
N ASN A 22 17.37 0.19 1.21
CA ASN A 22 18.49 0.22 0.24
C ASN A 22 18.79 -1.14 -0.39
N PHE A 23 18.21 -2.23 0.10
CA PHE A 23 18.64 -3.59 -0.26
C PHE A 23 18.64 -3.83 -1.77
N GLY A 24 17.58 -3.46 -2.47
CA GLY A 24 17.48 -3.66 -3.93
C GLY A 24 18.52 -2.86 -4.71
N LEU A 25 18.74 -1.59 -4.36
CA LEU A 25 19.72 -0.73 -5.02
C LEU A 25 21.17 -1.24 -4.78
N ARG A 26 21.44 -1.75 -3.57
CA ARG A 26 22.72 -2.39 -3.25
C ARG A 26 22.97 -3.64 -4.09
N MET A 27 21.94 -4.46 -4.34
CA MET A 27 22.05 -5.64 -5.22
C MET A 27 22.28 -5.26 -6.68
N LYS A 28 21.72 -4.13 -7.12
CA LYS A 28 21.98 -3.53 -8.44
C LYS A 28 23.36 -2.86 -8.54
N LYS A 29 24.12 -2.80 -7.43
CA LYS A 29 25.45 -2.14 -7.33
C LYS A 29 25.41 -0.65 -7.69
N GLU A 30 24.31 0.02 -7.36
CA GLU A 30 24.22 1.47 -7.52
C GLU A 30 25.19 2.22 -6.58
N ASP A 31 25.55 3.44 -6.96
CA ASP A 31 26.47 4.31 -6.21
C ASP A 31 25.97 4.54 -4.77
N PRO A 32 26.74 4.16 -3.73
CA PRO A 32 26.32 4.27 -2.33
C PRO A 32 25.94 5.70 -1.92
N THR A 33 26.62 6.72 -2.46
CA THR A 33 26.36 8.12 -2.11
C THR A 33 24.99 8.57 -2.65
N LYS A 34 24.65 8.15 -3.87
CA LYS A 34 23.34 8.44 -4.48
C LYS A 34 22.22 7.67 -3.82
N THR A 35 22.46 6.40 -3.48
CA THR A 35 21.42 5.56 -2.84
C THR A 35 21.13 6.02 -1.42
N ALA A 36 22.11 6.50 -0.66
CA ALA A 36 21.90 7.04 0.69
C ALA A 36 20.88 8.19 0.67
N LYS A 37 21.05 9.14 -0.27
CA LYS A 37 20.11 10.26 -0.41
C LYS A 37 18.68 9.78 -0.78
N LYS A 38 18.57 8.86 -1.74
CA LYS A 38 17.29 8.26 -2.11
C LYS A 38 16.60 7.57 -0.91
N VAL A 39 17.37 6.86 -0.08
CA VAL A 39 16.84 6.20 1.13
C VAL A 39 16.28 7.23 2.10
N GLU A 40 16.98 8.32 2.36
CA GLU A 40 16.49 9.39 3.23
C GLU A 40 15.20 10.01 2.70
N GLU A 41 15.14 10.30 1.39
CA GLU A 41 13.94 10.82 0.72
C GLU A 41 12.74 9.86 0.88
N TRP A 42 12.94 8.56 0.69
CA TRP A 42 11.87 7.58 0.86
C TRP A 42 11.45 7.39 2.32
N LEU A 43 12.40 7.45 3.26
CA LEU A 43 12.08 7.43 4.69
C LEU A 43 11.25 8.65 5.11
N ASP A 44 11.52 9.81 4.51
CA ASP A 44 10.71 11.01 4.70
C ASP A 44 9.29 10.83 4.16
N ILE A 45 9.14 10.38 2.92
CA ILE A 45 7.84 10.15 2.27
C ILE A 45 6.95 9.21 3.10
N VAL A 46 7.54 8.14 3.66
CA VAL A 46 6.78 7.18 4.47
C VAL A 46 6.67 7.57 5.96
N GLY A 47 7.20 8.75 6.35
CA GLY A 47 7.14 9.27 7.72
C GLY A 47 7.95 8.45 8.72
N LEU A 48 9.15 8.04 8.33
CA LEU A 48 10.14 7.31 9.14
C LEU A 48 11.48 8.03 9.26
N GLN A 49 11.48 9.36 9.20
CA GLN A 49 12.67 10.18 9.46
C GLN A 49 13.27 9.84 10.83
N GLY A 50 14.59 9.74 10.88
CA GLY A 50 15.33 9.42 12.10
C GLY A 50 15.34 7.95 12.50
N PHE A 51 14.58 7.08 11.82
CA PHE A 51 14.54 5.64 12.11
C PHE A 51 15.51 4.81 11.24
N GLY A 52 16.29 5.43 10.38
CA GLY A 52 17.17 4.71 9.43
C GLY A 52 18.08 3.66 10.06
N ASN A 53 18.66 3.95 11.23
CA ASN A 53 19.56 3.05 11.95
C ASN A 53 18.83 2.10 12.93
N THR A 54 17.50 2.18 13.01
CA THR A 54 16.71 1.33 13.93
C THR A 54 16.62 -0.10 13.38
N PRO A 55 16.88 -1.13 14.20
CA PRO A 55 16.60 -2.52 13.84
C PRO A 55 15.11 -2.74 13.58
N THR A 56 14.77 -3.51 12.54
CA THR A 56 13.37 -3.67 12.11
C THR A 56 12.47 -4.36 13.15
N TYR A 57 13.03 -5.20 14.02
CA TYR A 57 12.29 -5.85 15.10
C TYR A 57 11.84 -4.89 16.23
N GLN A 58 12.36 -3.66 16.27
CA GLN A 58 11.94 -2.63 17.24
C GLN A 58 10.78 -1.77 16.71
N LEU A 59 10.35 -2.00 15.48
CA LEU A 59 9.30 -1.24 14.84
C LEU A 59 7.91 -1.82 15.15
N SER A 60 6.89 -0.95 15.23
CA SER A 60 5.49 -1.38 15.19
C SER A 60 5.16 -2.01 13.82
N GLY A 61 4.11 -2.85 13.74
CA GLY A 61 3.67 -3.46 12.48
C GLY A 61 3.40 -2.43 11.37
N GLY A 62 2.79 -1.28 11.72
CA GLY A 62 2.57 -0.20 10.76
C GLY A 62 3.86 0.48 10.29
N MET A 63 4.88 0.58 11.15
CA MET A 63 6.20 1.07 10.73
C MET A 63 6.89 0.06 9.82
N GLN A 64 6.83 -1.23 10.15
CA GLN A 64 7.38 -2.30 9.30
C GLN A 64 6.74 -2.28 7.90
N GLN A 65 5.43 -2.08 7.82
CA GLN A 65 4.72 -1.99 6.54
C GLN A 65 5.17 -0.77 5.71
N ARG A 66 5.42 0.38 6.35
CA ARG A 66 5.98 1.56 5.68
C ARG A 66 7.40 1.32 5.16
N VAL A 67 8.23 0.60 5.91
CA VAL A 67 9.57 0.18 5.44
C VAL A 67 9.45 -0.74 4.23
N ALA A 68 8.54 -1.72 4.24
CA ALA A 68 8.31 -2.63 3.12
C ALA A 68 7.85 -1.88 1.86
N LEU A 69 6.97 -0.87 2.03
CA LEU A 69 6.52 -0.01 0.95
C LEU A 69 7.68 0.83 0.38
N ALA A 70 8.48 1.48 1.22
CA ALA A 70 9.66 2.24 0.80
C ALA A 70 10.68 1.35 0.07
N ARG A 71 10.96 0.14 0.59
CA ARG A 71 11.85 -0.84 -0.04
C ARG A 71 11.37 -1.27 -1.43
N CYS A 72 10.07 -1.40 -1.61
CA CYS A 72 9.47 -1.70 -2.91
C CYS A 72 9.66 -0.53 -3.89
N LEU A 73 9.28 0.66 -3.47
CA LEU A 73 9.16 1.84 -4.30
C LEU A 73 10.50 2.48 -4.71
N ILE A 74 11.53 2.41 -3.85
CA ILE A 74 12.87 2.95 -4.14
C ILE A 74 13.50 2.33 -5.39
N ASN A 75 13.07 1.11 -5.75
CA ASN A 75 13.52 0.40 -6.95
C ASN A 75 12.81 0.85 -8.23
N ASP A 76 11.89 1.81 -8.13
CA ASP A 76 11.13 2.40 -9.22
C ASP A 76 10.38 1.38 -10.11
N PRO A 77 9.56 0.49 -9.53
CA PRO A 77 8.84 -0.50 -10.31
C PRO A 77 7.71 0.17 -11.13
N ASP A 78 7.41 -0.37 -12.33
CA ASP A 78 6.28 0.07 -13.16
C ASP A 78 4.94 -0.39 -12.60
N ILE A 79 4.93 -1.57 -11.98
CA ILE A 79 3.75 -2.23 -11.40
C ILE A 79 4.05 -2.61 -9.97
N ILE A 80 3.14 -2.29 -9.06
CA ILE A 80 3.21 -2.64 -7.63
C ILE A 80 2.09 -3.64 -7.33
N LEU A 81 2.46 -4.80 -6.84
CA LEU A 81 1.54 -5.81 -6.32
C LEU A 81 1.47 -5.68 -4.80
N MET A 82 0.27 -5.52 -4.25
CA MET A 82 0.04 -5.43 -2.81
C MET A 82 -0.90 -6.55 -2.39
N ASP A 83 -0.42 -7.45 -1.55
CA ASP A 83 -1.19 -8.57 -1.04
C ASP A 83 -1.55 -8.32 0.43
N GLU A 84 -2.82 -7.99 0.69
CA GLU A 84 -3.38 -7.64 1.99
C GLU A 84 -2.51 -6.64 2.82
N PRO A 85 -1.99 -5.56 2.21
CA PRO A 85 -0.93 -4.74 2.82
C PRO A 85 -1.37 -4.03 4.11
N LEU A 86 -2.66 -3.89 4.38
CA LEU A 86 -3.20 -3.14 5.50
C LEU A 86 -3.99 -4.03 6.50
N GLY A 87 -4.12 -5.33 6.22
CA GLY A 87 -4.96 -6.25 7.00
C GLY A 87 -4.56 -6.37 8.47
N ALA A 88 -3.26 -6.33 8.78
CA ALA A 88 -2.73 -6.49 10.13
C ALA A 88 -2.65 -5.18 10.94
N LEU A 89 -3.10 -4.04 10.38
CA LEU A 89 -2.99 -2.73 11.02
C LEU A 89 -4.22 -2.38 11.84
N ASP A 90 -4.01 -1.65 12.96
CA ASP A 90 -5.09 -1.01 13.69
C ASP A 90 -5.79 0.07 12.83
N ALA A 91 -6.99 0.47 13.22
CA ALA A 91 -7.84 1.36 12.42
C ALA A 91 -7.18 2.70 12.10
N LEU A 92 -6.49 3.32 13.07
CA LEU A 92 -5.85 4.63 12.87
C LEU A 92 -4.64 4.54 11.96
N THR A 93 -3.81 3.53 12.17
CA THR A 93 -2.63 3.27 11.32
C THR A 93 -3.06 2.89 9.90
N ARG A 94 -4.13 2.10 9.76
CA ARG A 94 -4.70 1.73 8.45
C ARG A 94 -5.16 2.96 7.67
N GLU A 95 -5.89 3.87 8.30
CA GLU A 95 -6.35 5.12 7.66
C GLU A 95 -5.17 5.96 7.16
N LYS A 96 -4.12 6.13 7.98
CA LYS A 96 -2.90 6.82 7.57
C LYS A 96 -2.21 6.15 6.38
N MET A 97 -2.16 4.81 6.37
CA MET A 97 -1.58 4.05 5.28
C MET A 97 -2.42 4.11 4.00
N GLN A 98 -3.75 4.14 4.09
CA GLN A 98 -4.64 4.36 2.95
C GLN A 98 -4.33 5.71 2.28
N GLY A 99 -4.23 6.77 3.09
CA GLY A 99 -3.84 8.09 2.58
C GLY A 99 -2.45 8.10 1.94
N LEU A 100 -1.48 7.40 2.53
CA LEU A 100 -0.13 7.28 1.97
C LEU A 100 -0.13 6.55 0.61
N VAL A 101 -0.86 5.44 0.48
CA VAL A 101 -0.97 4.70 -0.79
C VAL A 101 -1.58 5.57 -1.88
N LEU A 102 -2.66 6.30 -1.59
CA LEU A 102 -3.28 7.24 -2.54
C LEU A 102 -2.31 8.35 -2.96
N LYS A 103 -1.58 8.94 -1.99
CA LYS A 103 -0.58 9.97 -2.27
C LYS A 103 0.51 9.45 -3.20
N ILE A 104 1.08 8.27 -2.89
CA ILE A 104 2.12 7.64 -3.71
C ILE A 104 1.58 7.35 -5.12
N TRP A 105 0.39 6.78 -5.24
CA TRP A 105 -0.24 6.53 -6.53
C TRP A 105 -0.36 7.81 -7.38
N LYS A 106 -0.86 8.89 -6.79
CA LYS A 106 -0.98 10.19 -7.47
C LYS A 106 0.36 10.75 -7.92
N GLU A 107 1.36 10.73 -7.04
CA GLU A 107 2.67 11.35 -7.29
C GLU A 107 3.51 10.56 -8.29
N THR A 108 3.34 9.23 -8.32
CA THR A 108 4.17 8.35 -9.16
C THR A 108 3.50 7.91 -10.46
N GLY A 109 2.17 7.97 -10.55
CA GLY A 109 1.40 7.48 -11.71
C GLY A 109 1.53 5.98 -11.97
N LYS A 110 2.01 5.19 -10.98
CA LYS A 110 2.28 3.77 -11.14
C LYS A 110 1.00 2.95 -11.14
N THR A 111 1.04 1.80 -11.82
CA THR A 111 -0.03 0.82 -11.73
C THR A 111 0.08 0.05 -10.42
N ILE A 112 -0.97 0.10 -9.60
CA ILE A 112 -1.06 -0.66 -8.34
C ILE A 112 -2.15 -1.71 -8.48
N ILE A 113 -1.80 -2.96 -8.19
CA ILE A 113 -2.75 -4.08 -8.07
C ILE A 113 -2.82 -4.44 -6.59
N LEU A 114 -3.98 -4.21 -5.98
CA LEU A 114 -4.24 -4.47 -4.57
C LEU A 114 -5.14 -5.68 -4.42
N ILE A 115 -4.71 -6.66 -3.64
CA ILE A 115 -5.52 -7.80 -3.20
C ILE A 115 -5.90 -7.52 -1.74
N THR A 116 -7.20 -7.55 -1.45
CA THR A 116 -7.72 -7.35 -0.10
C THR A 116 -9.05 -8.07 0.10
N HIS A 117 -9.33 -8.47 1.32
CA HIS A 117 -10.65 -8.99 1.73
C HIS A 117 -11.55 -7.87 2.30
N SER A 118 -11.04 -6.65 2.42
CA SER A 118 -11.81 -5.50 2.90
C SER A 118 -12.49 -4.79 1.73
N VAL A 119 -13.81 -4.90 1.65
CA VAL A 119 -14.61 -4.19 0.64
C VAL A 119 -14.40 -2.69 0.71
N GLU A 120 -14.34 -2.14 1.92
CA GLU A 120 -14.13 -0.71 2.13
C GLU A 120 -12.77 -0.23 1.62
N GLU A 121 -11.71 -1.03 1.82
CA GLU A 121 -10.38 -0.74 1.31
C GLU A 121 -10.34 -0.80 -0.22
N ALA A 122 -10.95 -1.83 -0.83
CA ALA A 122 -11.02 -1.97 -2.27
C ALA A 122 -11.75 -0.79 -2.92
N LEU A 123 -12.88 -0.35 -2.34
CA LEU A 123 -13.64 0.81 -2.82
C LEU A 123 -12.85 2.11 -2.71
N LEU A 124 -12.14 2.30 -1.59
CA LEU A 124 -11.43 3.55 -1.31
C LEU A 124 -10.18 3.74 -2.15
N LEU A 125 -9.44 2.65 -2.40
CA LEU A 125 -8.13 2.69 -3.06
C LEU A 125 -8.18 2.34 -4.54
N GLY A 126 -9.24 1.63 -5.00
CA GLY A 126 -9.33 1.16 -6.37
C GLY A 126 -10.09 2.11 -7.29
N GLU A 127 -9.54 2.43 -8.47
CA GLU A 127 -10.29 3.01 -9.57
C GLU A 127 -11.15 1.93 -10.24
N ARG A 128 -10.63 0.71 -10.32
CA ARG A 128 -11.34 -0.49 -10.79
C ARG A 128 -11.29 -1.56 -9.73
N VAL A 129 -12.44 -2.09 -9.38
CA VAL A 129 -12.58 -3.16 -8.39
C VAL A 129 -13.14 -4.40 -9.06
N TYR A 130 -12.45 -5.52 -8.91
CA TYR A 130 -12.87 -6.83 -9.38
C TYR A 130 -13.31 -7.68 -8.19
N VAL A 131 -14.58 -8.03 -8.15
CA VAL A 131 -15.11 -8.98 -7.17
C VAL A 131 -14.88 -10.40 -7.69
N MET A 132 -14.18 -11.21 -6.90
CA MET A 132 -13.84 -12.59 -7.27
C MET A 132 -14.84 -13.57 -6.66
N ALA A 133 -15.35 -14.49 -7.46
CA ALA A 133 -16.14 -15.62 -6.98
C ALA A 133 -15.23 -16.83 -6.69
N PRO A 134 -15.56 -17.64 -5.63
CA PRO A 134 -14.83 -18.86 -5.35
C PRO A 134 -15.27 -20.01 -6.29
N ARG A 135 -14.40 -20.98 -6.46
CA ARG A 135 -14.62 -22.35 -6.99
C ARG A 135 -15.48 -22.47 -8.27
N PRO A 136 -14.89 -22.32 -9.47
CA PRO A 136 -13.50 -21.90 -9.71
C PRO A 136 -13.35 -20.40 -9.51
N GLY A 137 -12.16 -19.95 -9.14
CA GLY A 137 -11.85 -18.52 -9.03
C GLY A 137 -12.08 -17.82 -10.38
N ARG A 138 -13.02 -16.88 -10.41
CA ARG A 138 -13.36 -16.09 -11.59
C ARG A 138 -13.77 -14.68 -11.20
N ILE A 139 -13.62 -13.72 -12.10
CA ILE A 139 -14.18 -12.38 -11.92
C ILE A 139 -15.72 -12.53 -12.00
N HIS A 140 -16.38 -12.13 -10.91
CA HIS A 140 -17.84 -12.12 -10.84
C HIS A 140 -18.39 -10.79 -11.34
N LYS A 141 -17.79 -9.69 -10.92
CA LYS A 141 -18.21 -8.34 -11.32
C LYS A 141 -17.04 -7.37 -11.31
N GLU A 142 -17.10 -6.38 -12.20
CA GLU A 142 -16.16 -5.25 -12.26
C GLU A 142 -16.90 -3.95 -11.96
N TYR A 143 -16.27 -3.07 -11.20
CA TYR A 143 -16.72 -1.72 -10.89
C TYR A 143 -15.66 -0.70 -11.29
N ASN A 144 -16.10 0.38 -11.95
CA ASN A 144 -15.31 1.59 -12.14
C ASN A 144 -15.79 2.64 -11.13
N LEU A 145 -14.90 3.13 -10.28
CA LEU A 145 -15.25 3.91 -9.10
C LEU A 145 -14.44 5.23 -9.04
N PRO A 146 -15.06 6.32 -8.59
CA PRO A 146 -14.38 7.62 -8.49
C PRO A 146 -13.66 7.83 -7.16
N PHE A 147 -13.81 6.93 -6.17
CA PHE A 147 -13.47 7.20 -4.78
C PHE A 147 -11.97 7.36 -4.55
N ALA A 148 -11.11 6.61 -5.27
CA ALA A 148 -9.66 6.77 -5.18
C ALA A 148 -9.23 8.19 -5.58
N SER A 149 -9.77 8.70 -6.68
CA SER A 149 -9.51 10.09 -7.13
C SER A 149 -10.09 11.14 -6.17
N MET A 150 -11.25 10.87 -5.58
CA MET A 150 -11.84 11.74 -4.55
C MET A 150 -10.98 11.79 -3.29
N GLY A 151 -10.40 10.66 -2.86
CA GLY A 151 -9.55 10.56 -1.67
C GLY A 151 -8.26 11.39 -1.71
N LEU A 152 -7.90 11.89 -2.88
CA LEU A 152 -6.77 12.81 -3.04
C LEU A 152 -7.08 14.25 -2.59
N ASN A 153 -8.36 14.62 -2.55
CA ASN A 153 -8.79 16.01 -2.36
C ASN A 153 -9.78 16.16 -1.17
N HIS A 154 -10.25 15.05 -0.61
CA HIS A 154 -11.25 15.03 0.47
C HIS A 154 -10.79 14.18 1.62
N ASP A 155 -11.35 14.40 2.80
CA ASP A 155 -11.16 13.53 3.97
C ASP A 155 -11.68 12.12 3.65
N LEU A 156 -10.87 11.11 3.93
CA LEU A 156 -11.24 9.72 3.68
C LEU A 156 -12.49 9.29 4.45
N ARG A 157 -12.76 9.90 5.61
CA ARG A 157 -13.96 9.65 6.41
C ARG A 157 -15.22 10.21 5.75
N GLU A 158 -15.11 11.38 5.11
CA GLU A 158 -16.22 11.97 4.36
C GLU A 158 -16.60 11.08 3.16
N ILE A 159 -15.59 10.55 2.45
CA ILE A 159 -15.82 9.61 1.35
C ILE A 159 -16.52 8.34 1.83
N LYS A 160 -16.06 7.74 2.91
CA LYS A 160 -16.67 6.53 3.50
C LYS A 160 -18.12 6.75 3.96
N ASN A 161 -18.50 7.98 4.29
CA ASN A 161 -19.86 8.36 4.66
C ASN A 161 -20.71 8.84 3.46
N ASN A 162 -20.14 8.91 2.27
CA ASN A 162 -20.88 9.26 1.05
C ASN A 162 -21.94 8.20 0.74
N LYS A 163 -23.15 8.62 0.38
CA LYS A 163 -24.27 7.72 0.09
C LYS A 163 -23.95 6.70 -1.02
N GLU A 164 -23.23 7.11 -2.05
CA GLU A 164 -22.84 6.24 -3.15
C GLU A 164 -21.81 5.19 -2.68
N PHE A 165 -20.81 5.60 -1.87
CA PHE A 165 -19.84 4.70 -1.28
C PHE A 165 -20.53 3.64 -0.41
N VAL A 166 -21.41 4.05 0.49
CA VAL A 166 -22.17 3.14 1.36
C VAL A 166 -23.03 2.18 0.53
N SER A 167 -23.74 2.68 -0.48
CA SER A 167 -24.57 1.85 -1.36
C SER A 167 -23.73 0.80 -2.10
N LYS A 168 -22.56 1.18 -2.62
CA LYS A 168 -21.66 0.25 -3.31
C LYS A 168 -21.07 -0.79 -2.36
N ARG A 169 -20.71 -0.37 -1.14
CA ARG A 169 -20.25 -1.29 -0.10
C ARG A 169 -21.28 -2.37 0.20
N GLU A 170 -22.53 -1.98 0.45
CA GLU A 170 -23.60 -2.93 0.75
C GLU A 170 -23.90 -3.86 -0.44
N GLU A 171 -23.89 -3.32 -1.67
CA GLU A 171 -24.06 -4.12 -2.89
C GLU A 171 -23.00 -5.24 -2.99
N ILE A 172 -21.73 -4.89 -2.75
CA ILE A 172 -20.64 -5.86 -2.84
C ILE A 172 -20.68 -6.86 -1.68
N LEU A 173 -20.96 -6.39 -0.45
CA LEU A 173 -21.07 -7.28 0.72
C LEU A 173 -22.17 -8.32 0.52
N THR A 174 -23.35 -7.92 0.05
CA THR A 174 -24.44 -8.86 -0.27
C THR A 174 -24.00 -9.90 -1.28
N MET A 175 -23.30 -9.50 -2.34
CA MET A 175 -22.80 -10.39 -3.39
C MET A 175 -21.75 -11.40 -2.90
N ILE A 176 -20.95 -11.04 -1.88
CA ILE A 176 -19.91 -11.93 -1.34
C ILE A 176 -20.50 -12.96 -0.37
N TRP A 177 -21.62 -12.63 0.29
CA TRP A 177 -22.27 -13.50 1.29
C TRP A 177 -23.32 -14.45 0.72
N ASP A 178 -23.83 -14.19 -0.48
CA ASP A 178 -24.73 -15.09 -1.24
C ASP A 178 -23.92 -16.13 -2.04
#